data_f6e1b1e2322a6a227dfd428f4f0cf1a5
#
_entry.id   f6e1b1e2322a6a227dfd428f4f0cf1a5
#
_cell.length_a   1.000
_cell.length_b   1.000
_cell.length_c   1.000
_cell.angle_alpha   90.00
_cell.angle_beta   90.00
_cell.angle_gamma   90.00
#
_symmetry.space_group_name_H-M   'P 1'
#
loop_
_entity.id
_entity.type
_entity.pdbx_description
1 polymer ?
#
loop_
_entity_poly.entity_id
_entity_poly.type
_entity_poly.pdbx_seq_one_letter_code
_entity_poly.pdbx_strand_id
1 'polypeptide(L)'
;LSPDTLVAAWLLFSDGSRYPFFMDKGDKIHIKGSAAELNSMEITGNPHNEELTAFRKELKGLGKPSEKVLEEKAGKFINEHHSSLASIYLLDKYFAQKEKPDYTLIKQLTEHMTGELKDRPYIDGLLDRIQEEEKAATGKTAAYFRLPNAEGKQITRSNFKDQYLLIHFWASWDTVSRDSNAVYRRILQER
;
A
#
# COMPACT_ATOMS: atom_id res chain seq x y z
N LEU A 1 4.44 -20.87 -18.07
CA LEU A 1 4.90 -19.47 -17.92
C LEU A 1 6.39 -19.51 -17.63
N SER A 2 7.18 -18.77 -18.36
CA SER A 2 8.62 -18.62 -18.11
C SER A 2 8.93 -17.13 -18.26
N PRO A 3 8.98 -16.38 -17.16
CA PRO A 3 9.37 -14.99 -17.20
C PRO A 3 10.87 -14.87 -17.50
N ASP A 4 11.29 -13.75 -18.07
CA ASP A 4 12.70 -13.47 -18.33
C ASP A 4 13.45 -12.97 -17.08
N THR A 5 12.72 -12.57 -16.05
CA THR A 5 13.24 -12.05 -14.76
C THR A 5 12.36 -12.48 -13.61
N LEU A 6 12.87 -12.40 -12.40
CA LEU A 6 12.12 -12.63 -11.17
C LEU A 6 10.87 -11.73 -11.07
N VAL A 7 9.70 -12.35 -10.99
CA VAL A 7 8.40 -11.66 -10.91
C VAL A 7 7.51 -12.22 -9.81
N ALA A 8 6.60 -11.40 -9.33
CA ALA A 8 5.46 -11.84 -8.52
C ALA A 8 4.27 -12.16 -9.43
N ALA A 9 3.63 -13.28 -9.19
CA ALA A 9 2.44 -13.75 -9.87
C ALA A 9 1.35 -14.15 -8.85
N TRP A 10 0.12 -14.35 -9.31
CA TRP A 10 -1.00 -14.64 -8.43
C TRP A 10 -1.78 -15.85 -8.92
N LEU A 11 -2.04 -16.78 -8.00
CA LEU A 11 -3.09 -17.76 -8.18
C LEU A 11 -4.43 -17.08 -7.90
N LEU A 12 -5.34 -17.14 -8.87
CA LEU A 12 -6.69 -16.61 -8.73
C LEU A 12 -7.67 -17.77 -8.56
N PHE A 13 -8.52 -17.69 -7.57
CA PHE A 13 -9.54 -18.69 -7.25
C PHE A 13 -10.93 -18.19 -7.68
N SER A 14 -11.86 -19.12 -7.88
CA SER A 14 -13.22 -18.81 -8.34
C SER A 14 -14.04 -17.96 -7.35
N ASP A 15 -13.68 -17.93 -6.08
CA ASP A 15 -14.28 -17.10 -5.04
C ASP A 15 -13.70 -15.66 -5.00
N GLY A 16 -12.81 -15.31 -5.94
CA GLY A 16 -12.13 -14.02 -6.01
C GLY A 16 -10.91 -13.91 -5.10
N SER A 17 -10.62 -14.93 -4.29
CA SER A 17 -9.40 -14.94 -3.49
C SER A 17 -8.16 -15.10 -4.34
N ARG A 18 -7.03 -14.63 -3.84
CA ARG A 18 -5.75 -14.66 -4.56
C ARG A 18 -4.61 -15.02 -3.62
N TYR A 19 -3.62 -15.74 -4.16
CA TYR A 19 -2.45 -16.17 -3.44
C TYR A 19 -1.18 -15.82 -4.23
N PRO A 20 -0.22 -15.09 -3.68
CA PRO A 20 0.99 -14.71 -4.38
C PRO A 20 1.97 -15.86 -4.45
N PHE A 21 2.71 -15.91 -5.54
CA PHE A 21 3.91 -16.72 -5.69
C PHE A 21 4.93 -15.98 -6.55
N PHE A 22 6.17 -16.42 -6.46
CA PHE A 22 7.30 -15.80 -7.14
C PHE A 22 7.91 -16.79 -8.12
N MET A 23 8.37 -16.30 -9.25
CA MET A 23 9.01 -17.14 -10.25
C MET A 23 10.08 -16.36 -11.01
N ASP A 24 11.16 -17.06 -11.34
CA ASP A 24 12.23 -16.58 -12.17
C ASP A 24 12.42 -17.50 -13.38
N LYS A 25 13.29 -17.10 -14.29
CA LYS A 25 13.62 -17.88 -15.47
C LYS A 25 14.17 -19.25 -15.10
N GLY A 26 13.51 -20.28 -15.59
CA GLY A 26 13.91 -21.67 -15.38
C GLY A 26 13.41 -22.33 -14.09
N ASP A 27 12.72 -21.61 -13.23
CA ASP A 27 12.14 -22.16 -12.01
C ASP A 27 11.11 -23.27 -12.31
N LYS A 28 11.11 -24.29 -11.45
CA LYS A 28 10.09 -25.34 -11.42
C LYS A 28 9.25 -25.17 -10.15
N ILE A 29 8.18 -24.42 -10.27
CA ILE A 29 7.32 -24.11 -9.13
C ILE A 29 6.36 -25.27 -8.87
N HIS A 30 6.37 -25.75 -7.63
CA HIS A 30 5.46 -26.77 -7.12
C HIS A 30 4.48 -26.13 -6.14
N ILE A 31 3.19 -26.33 -6.40
CA ILE A 31 2.11 -25.76 -5.59
C ILE A 31 1.30 -26.92 -4.99
N LYS A 32 1.20 -26.96 -3.66
CA LYS A 32 0.44 -27.96 -2.91
C LYS A 32 -0.46 -27.26 -1.90
N GLY A 33 -1.71 -27.67 -1.84
CA GLY A 33 -2.68 -27.10 -0.90
C GLY A 33 -4.11 -27.19 -1.38
N SER A 34 -5.01 -26.53 -0.68
CA SER A 34 -6.43 -26.46 -1.00
C SER A 34 -6.90 -25.03 -1.14
N ALA A 35 -7.73 -24.75 -2.15
CA ALA A 35 -8.38 -23.44 -2.30
C ALA A 35 -9.29 -23.09 -1.10
N ALA A 36 -9.81 -24.09 -0.40
CA ALA A 36 -10.62 -23.87 0.79
C ALA A 36 -9.80 -23.42 2.02
N GLU A 37 -8.47 -23.60 1.99
CA GLU A 37 -7.58 -23.27 3.10
C GLU A 37 -6.28 -22.64 2.57
N LEU A 38 -6.35 -21.40 2.10
CA LEU A 38 -5.21 -20.69 1.50
C LEU A 38 -3.98 -20.60 2.42
N ASN A 39 -4.20 -20.53 3.74
CA ASN A 39 -3.11 -20.48 4.71
C ASN A 39 -2.34 -21.81 4.83
N SER A 40 -2.86 -22.92 4.26
CA SER A 40 -2.19 -24.21 4.21
C SER A 40 -1.42 -24.45 2.91
N MET A 41 -1.46 -23.50 1.98
CA MET A 41 -0.75 -23.63 0.71
C MET A 41 0.76 -23.58 0.92
N GLU A 42 1.44 -24.54 0.28
CA GLU A 42 2.89 -24.64 0.22
C GLU A 42 3.34 -24.42 -1.23
N ILE A 43 4.22 -23.46 -1.42
CA ILE A 43 4.82 -23.21 -2.74
C ILE A 43 6.33 -23.33 -2.60
N THR A 44 6.94 -24.14 -3.45
CA THR A 44 8.37 -24.44 -3.47
C THR A 44 8.94 -24.32 -4.88
N GLY A 45 10.27 -24.49 -5.03
CA GLY A 45 10.98 -24.39 -6.30
C GLY A 45 11.52 -23.00 -6.60
N ASN A 46 11.44 -22.10 -5.61
CA ASN A 46 12.07 -20.78 -5.62
C ASN A 46 12.25 -20.32 -4.16
N PRO A 47 13.42 -19.80 -3.76
CA PRO A 47 13.69 -19.40 -2.37
C PRO A 47 12.64 -18.44 -1.79
N HIS A 48 12.17 -17.46 -2.55
CA HIS A 48 11.18 -16.48 -2.10
C HIS A 48 9.84 -17.12 -1.74
N ASN A 49 9.45 -18.20 -2.44
CA ASN A 49 8.24 -18.96 -2.12
C ASN A 49 8.42 -19.80 -0.85
N GLU A 50 9.57 -20.40 -0.67
CA GLU A 50 9.89 -21.22 0.49
C GLU A 50 9.93 -20.37 1.76
N GLU A 51 10.53 -19.19 1.69
CA GLU A 51 10.56 -18.18 2.76
C GLU A 51 9.16 -17.71 3.13
N LEU A 52 8.32 -17.36 2.16
CA LEU A 52 6.93 -16.94 2.41
C LEU A 52 6.10 -18.10 2.97
N THR A 53 6.31 -19.32 2.49
CA THR A 53 5.66 -20.52 3.01
C THR A 53 6.04 -20.77 4.48
N ALA A 54 7.34 -20.65 4.82
CA ALA A 54 7.83 -20.80 6.19
C ALA A 54 7.23 -19.73 7.12
N PHE A 55 7.21 -18.47 6.70
CA PHE A 55 6.57 -17.37 7.42
C PHE A 55 5.08 -17.64 7.72
N ARG A 56 4.34 -18.14 6.73
CA ARG A 56 2.91 -18.45 6.92
C ARG A 56 2.69 -19.65 7.86
N LYS A 57 3.55 -20.65 7.81
CA LYS A 57 3.54 -21.78 8.75
C LYS A 57 3.76 -21.30 10.19
N GLU A 58 4.73 -20.38 10.38
CA GLU A 58 4.96 -19.76 11.68
C GLU A 58 3.71 -19.04 12.20
N LEU A 59 3.08 -18.19 11.35
CA LEU A 59 1.85 -17.49 11.73
C LEU A 59 0.69 -18.45 12.05
N LYS A 60 0.54 -19.53 11.29
CA LYS A 60 -0.50 -20.57 11.58
C LYS A 60 -0.30 -21.19 12.96
N GLY A 61 0.94 -21.40 13.38
CA GLY A 61 1.29 -21.92 14.71
C GLY A 61 0.89 -20.99 15.86
N LEU A 62 0.71 -19.69 15.60
CA LEU A 62 0.25 -18.71 16.60
C LEU A 62 -1.28 -18.66 16.78
N GLY A 63 -2.06 -19.41 15.98
CA GLY A 63 -3.50 -19.40 16.00
C GLY A 63 -4.13 -18.13 15.43
N LYS A 64 -4.64 -17.25 16.29
CA LYS A 64 -5.22 -15.94 15.89
C LYS A 64 -4.39 -14.80 16.50
N PRO A 65 -3.22 -14.48 15.90
CA PRO A 65 -2.38 -13.40 16.40
C PRO A 65 -3.07 -12.03 16.21
N SER A 66 -2.77 -11.09 17.11
CA SER A 66 -3.19 -9.70 16.95
C SER A 66 -2.49 -9.04 15.76
N GLU A 67 -3.06 -7.94 15.24
CA GLU A 67 -2.46 -7.16 14.17
C GLU A 67 -1.03 -6.72 14.53
N LYS A 68 -0.81 -6.27 15.75
CA LYS A 68 0.52 -5.88 16.24
C LYS A 68 1.53 -7.02 16.16
N VAL A 69 1.15 -8.23 16.52
CA VAL A 69 2.03 -9.42 16.41
C VAL A 69 2.33 -9.74 14.95
N LEU A 70 1.33 -9.61 14.06
CA LEU A 70 1.54 -9.80 12.62
C LEU A 70 2.54 -8.79 12.05
N GLU A 71 2.44 -7.52 12.43
CA GLU A 71 3.37 -6.47 12.03
C GLU A 71 4.79 -6.71 12.57
N GLU A 72 4.93 -7.06 13.85
CA GLU A 72 6.23 -7.40 14.44
C GLU A 72 6.90 -8.58 13.69
N LYS A 73 6.15 -9.63 13.39
CA LYS A 73 6.64 -10.79 12.63
C LYS A 73 7.00 -10.42 11.18
N ALA A 74 6.15 -9.65 10.51
CA ALA A 74 6.40 -9.19 9.15
C ALA A 74 7.61 -8.25 9.08
N GLY A 75 7.74 -7.30 10.00
CA GLY A 75 8.89 -6.41 10.09
C GLY A 75 10.20 -7.16 10.34
N LYS A 76 10.18 -8.15 11.24
CA LYS A 76 11.33 -9.04 11.47
C LYS A 76 11.70 -9.79 10.20
N PHE A 77 10.71 -10.40 9.53
CA PHE A 77 10.94 -11.11 8.27
C PHE A 77 11.58 -10.20 7.20
N ILE A 78 11.07 -8.99 7.01
CA ILE A 78 11.59 -8.04 6.02
C ILE A 78 13.05 -7.70 6.31
N ASN A 79 13.41 -7.51 7.57
CA ASN A 79 14.80 -7.24 7.98
C ASN A 79 15.74 -8.43 7.82
N GLU A 80 15.26 -9.66 7.96
CA GLU A 80 16.04 -10.88 7.80
C GLU A 80 16.13 -11.35 6.34
N HIS A 81 15.12 -11.02 5.51
CA HIS A 81 15.02 -11.44 4.11
C HIS A 81 15.01 -10.24 3.16
N HIS A 82 15.96 -9.33 3.33
CA HIS A 82 16.03 -8.04 2.62
C HIS A 82 16.23 -8.13 1.10
N SER A 83 16.52 -9.32 0.55
CA SER A 83 16.62 -9.59 -0.89
C SER A 83 15.42 -10.36 -1.45
N SER A 84 14.43 -10.68 -0.62
CA SER A 84 13.28 -11.50 -1.02
C SER A 84 12.11 -10.68 -1.54
N LEU A 85 11.52 -11.06 -2.68
CA LEU A 85 10.25 -10.48 -3.13
C LEU A 85 9.10 -10.70 -2.12
N ALA A 86 9.20 -11.73 -1.28
CA ALA A 86 8.26 -11.93 -0.18
C ALA A 86 8.27 -10.74 0.80
N SER A 87 9.40 -10.07 1.00
CA SER A 87 9.51 -8.87 1.83
C SER A 87 8.72 -7.70 1.25
N ILE A 88 8.74 -7.48 -0.06
CA ILE A 88 7.90 -6.46 -0.72
C ILE A 88 6.41 -6.80 -0.53
N TYR A 89 6.03 -8.06 -0.72
CA TYR A 89 4.64 -8.49 -0.50
C TYR A 89 4.18 -8.26 0.94
N LEU A 90 5.02 -8.57 1.93
CA LEU A 90 4.68 -8.39 3.35
C LEU A 90 4.67 -6.91 3.75
N LEU A 91 5.57 -6.09 3.17
CA LEU A 91 5.57 -4.64 3.34
C LEU A 91 4.24 -4.05 2.85
N ASP A 92 3.81 -4.42 1.66
CA ASP A 92 2.53 -3.97 1.11
C ASP A 92 1.38 -4.39 2.01
N LYS A 93 1.28 -5.68 2.31
CA LYS A 93 0.15 -6.27 3.04
C LYS A 93 0.00 -5.75 4.47
N TYR A 94 1.07 -5.62 5.23
CA TYR A 94 1.00 -5.35 6.67
C TYR A 94 1.30 -3.90 7.04
N PHE A 95 1.87 -3.11 6.13
CA PHE A 95 2.27 -1.73 6.43
C PHE A 95 1.68 -0.70 5.47
N ALA A 96 1.81 -0.91 4.14
CA ALA A 96 1.45 0.11 3.16
C ALA A 96 -0.07 0.20 2.87
N GLN A 97 -0.82 -0.90 2.99
CA GLN A 97 -2.28 -0.94 2.75
C GLN A 97 -3.13 -0.62 3.99
N LYS A 98 -2.52 -0.17 5.08
CA LYS A 98 -3.26 0.24 6.28
C LYS A 98 -4.03 1.54 6.04
N GLU A 99 -5.12 1.72 6.76
CA GLU A 99 -5.89 2.97 6.73
C GLU A 99 -5.03 4.19 7.18
N LYS A 100 -4.12 3.96 8.14
CA LYS A 100 -3.16 4.95 8.63
C LYS A 100 -1.76 4.33 8.64
N PRO A 101 -1.05 4.35 7.51
CA PRO A 101 0.29 3.78 7.41
C PRO A 101 1.30 4.56 8.27
N ASP A 102 2.22 3.85 8.92
CA ASP A 102 3.40 4.47 9.52
C ASP A 102 4.49 4.66 8.45
N TYR A 103 4.52 5.83 7.83
CA TYR A 103 5.46 6.14 6.76
C TYR A 103 6.92 6.12 7.21
N THR A 104 7.18 6.46 8.47
CA THR A 104 8.55 6.40 9.02
C THR A 104 9.04 4.97 9.07
N LEU A 105 8.20 4.06 9.59
CA LEU A 105 8.53 2.64 9.64
C LEU A 105 8.66 2.03 8.24
N ILE A 106 7.77 2.38 7.30
CA ILE A 106 7.85 1.89 5.91
C ILE A 106 9.17 2.30 5.27
N LYS A 107 9.60 3.56 5.42
CA LYS A 107 10.90 4.04 4.93
C LYS A 107 12.07 3.25 5.53
N GLN A 108 12.06 3.05 6.84
CA GLN A 108 13.10 2.27 7.52
C GLN A 108 13.17 0.84 6.98
N LEU A 109 12.04 0.16 6.80
CA LEU A 109 11.99 -1.19 6.26
C LEU A 109 12.49 -1.25 4.80
N THR A 110 12.20 -0.23 3.98
CA THR A 110 12.66 -0.16 2.60
C THR A 110 14.15 0.17 2.49
N GLU A 111 14.71 0.91 3.43
CA GLU A 111 16.14 1.23 3.46
C GLU A 111 17.03 -0.01 3.60
N HIS A 112 16.55 -1.04 4.31
CA HIS A 112 17.27 -2.30 4.51
C HIS A 112 17.18 -3.26 3.31
N MET A 113 16.29 -3.00 2.35
CA MET A 113 16.18 -3.83 1.15
C MET A 113 17.43 -3.69 0.26
N THR A 114 17.84 -4.78 -0.41
CA THR A 114 18.96 -4.74 -1.35
C THR A 114 18.63 -3.94 -2.60
N GLY A 115 19.66 -3.51 -3.35
CA GLY A 115 19.51 -2.67 -4.54
C GLY A 115 18.48 -3.20 -5.54
N GLU A 116 18.50 -4.49 -5.84
CA GLU A 116 17.54 -5.10 -6.78
C GLU A 116 16.06 -4.97 -6.35
N LEU A 117 15.78 -4.96 -5.03
CA LEU A 117 14.43 -4.73 -4.54
C LEU A 117 14.10 -3.24 -4.47
N LYS A 118 15.07 -2.38 -4.10
CA LYS A 118 14.89 -0.93 -4.08
C LYS A 118 14.51 -0.36 -5.44
N ASP A 119 15.15 -0.85 -6.49
CA ASP A 119 14.95 -0.39 -7.86
C ASP A 119 13.66 -0.98 -8.50
N ARG A 120 12.83 -1.65 -7.71
CA ARG A 120 11.53 -2.15 -8.20
C ARG A 120 10.53 -1.01 -8.32
N PRO A 121 9.81 -0.90 -9.44
CA PRO A 121 8.82 0.18 -9.67
C PRO A 121 7.77 0.31 -8.55
N TYR A 122 7.45 -0.79 -7.87
CA TYR A 122 6.54 -0.76 -6.73
C TYR A 122 7.13 0.05 -5.55
N ILE A 123 8.41 -0.16 -5.21
CA ILE A 123 9.07 0.54 -4.10
C ILE A 123 9.22 2.03 -4.44
N ASP A 124 9.65 2.36 -5.66
CA ASP A 124 9.76 3.74 -6.11
C ASP A 124 8.40 4.45 -6.03
N GLY A 125 7.36 3.85 -6.60
CA GLY A 125 6.02 4.41 -6.55
C GLY A 125 5.44 4.52 -5.13
N LEU A 126 5.80 3.61 -4.22
CA LEU A 126 5.42 3.69 -2.80
C LEU A 126 6.11 4.87 -2.11
N LEU A 127 7.42 5.02 -2.30
CA LEU A 127 8.20 6.12 -1.70
C LEU A 127 7.79 7.48 -2.24
N ASP A 128 7.51 7.59 -3.53
CA ASP A 128 6.98 8.82 -4.16
C ASP A 128 5.62 9.20 -3.55
N ARG A 129 4.71 8.23 -3.42
CA ARG A 129 3.41 8.47 -2.78
C ARG A 129 3.55 8.92 -1.33
N ILE A 130 4.43 8.30 -0.54
CA ILE A 130 4.71 8.71 0.83
C ILE A 130 5.22 10.15 0.86
N GLN A 131 6.13 10.52 -0.03
CA GLN A 131 6.65 11.88 -0.12
C GLN A 131 5.55 12.91 -0.44
N GLU A 132 4.63 12.59 -1.35
CA GLU A 132 3.51 13.48 -1.68
C GLU A 132 2.54 13.62 -0.50
N GLU A 133 2.23 12.54 0.20
CA GLU A 133 1.36 12.58 1.38
C GLU A 133 2.00 13.35 2.55
N GLU A 134 3.31 13.21 2.76
CA GLU A 134 4.04 14.01 3.76
C GLU A 134 4.01 15.52 3.47
N LYS A 135 4.00 15.92 2.21
CA LYS A 135 3.82 17.33 1.82
C LYS A 135 2.44 17.86 2.19
N ALA A 136 1.43 17.00 2.18
CA ALA A 136 0.05 17.33 2.51
C ALA A 136 -0.31 17.08 3.99
N ALA A 137 0.62 16.62 4.82
CA ALA A 137 0.39 16.29 6.21
C ALA A 137 -0.05 17.51 7.04
N THR A 138 -0.79 17.24 8.12
CA THR A 138 -1.24 18.28 9.07
C THR A 138 -0.07 19.11 9.58
N GLY A 139 -0.23 20.44 9.61
CA GLY A 139 0.80 21.39 10.01
C GLY A 139 1.78 21.78 8.91
N LYS A 140 1.68 21.20 7.74
CA LYS A 140 2.44 21.64 6.57
C LYS A 140 1.71 22.73 5.79
N THR A 141 2.49 23.53 5.08
CA THR A 141 1.91 24.54 4.19
C THR A 141 1.19 23.86 3.03
N ALA A 142 -0.10 24.17 2.85
CA ALA A 142 -0.88 23.63 1.73
C ALA A 142 -0.18 23.91 0.39
N ALA A 143 -0.25 22.95 -0.53
CA ALA A 143 0.32 23.09 -1.87
C ALA A 143 -0.25 24.33 -2.58
N TYR A 144 0.56 24.92 -3.44
CA TYR A 144 0.09 26.00 -4.30
C TYR A 144 -0.90 25.43 -5.32
N PHE A 145 -2.00 26.14 -5.54
CA PHE A 145 -2.94 25.85 -6.62
C PHE A 145 -3.26 27.12 -7.39
N ARG A 146 -3.60 26.97 -8.65
CA ARG A 146 -4.13 28.00 -9.54
C ARG A 146 -5.18 27.36 -10.43
N LEU A 147 -6.43 27.67 -10.21
CA LEU A 147 -7.58 27.07 -10.89
C LEU A 147 -8.55 28.16 -11.36
N PRO A 148 -9.16 28.03 -12.54
CA PRO A 148 -10.21 28.95 -12.97
C PRO A 148 -11.51 28.69 -12.19
N ASN A 149 -12.22 29.75 -11.80
CA ASN A 149 -13.60 29.63 -11.31
C ASN A 149 -14.58 29.53 -12.50
N ALA A 150 -15.87 29.48 -12.20
CA ALA A 150 -16.93 29.38 -13.23
C ALA A 150 -16.94 30.51 -14.25
N GLU A 151 -16.45 31.70 -13.86
CA GLU A 151 -16.33 32.88 -14.72
C GLU A 151 -14.97 32.94 -15.44
N GLY A 152 -14.13 31.92 -15.32
CA GLY A 152 -12.81 31.85 -15.93
C GLY A 152 -11.71 32.63 -15.20
N LYS A 153 -12.04 33.30 -14.09
CA LYS A 153 -11.06 34.04 -13.29
C LYS A 153 -10.17 33.08 -12.51
N GLN A 154 -8.86 33.30 -12.55
CA GLN A 154 -7.88 32.48 -11.83
C GLN A 154 -7.98 32.70 -10.33
N ILE A 155 -8.18 31.62 -9.59
CA ILE A 155 -8.20 31.57 -8.12
C ILE A 155 -6.95 30.82 -7.66
N THR A 156 -6.25 31.42 -6.71
CA THR A 156 -5.02 30.87 -6.12
C THR A 156 -5.16 30.81 -4.59
N ARG A 157 -4.28 30.09 -3.93
CA ARG A 157 -4.21 30.09 -2.45
C ARG A 157 -4.06 31.52 -1.89
N SER A 158 -3.31 32.39 -2.56
CA SER A 158 -3.05 33.76 -2.09
C SER A 158 -4.32 34.63 -2.03
N ASN A 159 -5.39 34.27 -2.75
CA ASN A 159 -6.66 34.98 -2.67
C ASN A 159 -7.36 34.82 -1.30
N PHE A 160 -6.93 33.83 -0.49
CA PHE A 160 -7.48 33.50 0.82
C PHE A 160 -6.48 33.78 1.95
N LYS A 161 -5.54 34.70 1.72
CA LYS A 161 -4.58 35.10 2.75
C LYS A 161 -5.33 35.63 3.97
N ASP A 162 -4.86 35.24 5.17
CA ASP A 162 -5.41 35.61 6.47
C ASP A 162 -6.87 35.15 6.69
N GLN A 163 -7.31 34.10 5.95
CA GLN A 163 -8.62 33.49 6.08
C GLN A 163 -8.47 31.95 6.26
N TYR A 164 -9.49 31.33 6.87
CA TYR A 164 -9.61 29.88 6.83
C TYR A 164 -10.08 29.45 5.44
N LEU A 165 -9.39 28.46 4.86
CA LEU A 165 -9.73 27.90 3.56
C LEU A 165 -10.10 26.44 3.72
N LEU A 166 -11.34 26.09 3.36
CA LEU A 166 -11.78 24.71 3.21
C LEU A 166 -11.76 24.34 1.73
N ILE A 167 -11.00 23.32 1.37
CA ILE A 167 -10.99 22.73 0.03
C ILE A 167 -11.74 21.40 0.09
N HIS A 168 -12.86 21.33 -0.64
CA HIS A 168 -13.66 20.12 -0.71
C HIS A 168 -13.63 19.54 -2.12
N PHE A 169 -13.10 18.33 -2.27
CA PHE A 169 -13.15 17.56 -3.51
C PHE A 169 -14.45 16.78 -3.55
N TRP A 170 -15.24 16.96 -4.60
CA TRP A 170 -16.54 16.31 -4.73
C TRP A 170 -16.81 15.87 -6.17
N ALA A 171 -17.72 14.93 -6.34
CA ALA A 171 -18.16 14.48 -7.65
C ALA A 171 -19.69 14.43 -7.71
N SER A 172 -20.26 14.79 -8.87
CA SER A 172 -21.73 14.81 -9.06
C SER A 172 -22.38 13.43 -8.96
N TRP A 173 -21.64 12.36 -9.20
CA TRP A 173 -22.10 10.97 -9.12
C TRP A 173 -21.90 10.34 -7.73
N ASP A 174 -21.14 10.96 -6.85
CA ASP A 174 -20.94 10.47 -5.48
C ASP A 174 -21.96 11.12 -4.52
N THR A 175 -22.84 10.29 -3.98
CA THR A 175 -23.92 10.73 -3.09
C THR A 175 -23.38 11.33 -1.80
N VAL A 176 -22.34 10.72 -1.20
CA VAL A 176 -21.75 11.20 0.06
C VAL A 176 -21.14 12.59 -0.13
N SER A 177 -20.42 12.82 -1.22
CA SER A 177 -19.88 14.13 -1.56
C SER A 177 -20.98 15.19 -1.73
N ARG A 178 -22.09 14.85 -2.40
CA ARG A 178 -23.20 15.78 -2.60
C ARG A 178 -23.90 16.16 -1.28
N ASP A 179 -24.10 15.19 -0.40
CA ASP A 179 -24.72 15.43 0.90
C ASP A 179 -23.84 16.34 1.77
N SER A 180 -22.53 16.15 1.71
CA SER A 180 -21.54 17.01 2.38
C SER A 180 -21.60 18.47 1.92
N ASN A 181 -21.93 18.73 0.65
CA ASN A 181 -22.08 20.10 0.13
C ASN A 181 -23.16 20.92 0.86
N ALA A 182 -24.25 20.28 1.29
CA ALA A 182 -25.32 20.95 2.06
C ALA A 182 -24.81 21.37 3.44
N VAL A 183 -24.00 20.54 4.08
CA VAL A 183 -23.38 20.83 5.39
C VAL A 183 -22.44 22.03 5.27
N TYR A 184 -21.55 22.04 4.28
CA TYR A 184 -20.58 23.13 4.08
C TYR A 184 -21.26 24.46 3.74
N ARG A 185 -22.33 24.45 2.94
CA ARG A 185 -23.14 25.67 2.67
C ARG A 185 -23.69 26.27 3.94
N ARG A 186 -24.24 25.44 4.83
CA ARG A 186 -24.78 25.91 6.12
C ARG A 186 -23.70 26.55 7.00
N ILE A 187 -22.50 25.88 7.11
CA ILE A 187 -21.37 26.44 7.87
C ILE A 187 -20.92 27.81 7.34
N LEU A 188 -20.97 28.02 6.01
CA LEU A 188 -20.65 29.31 5.40
C LEU A 188 -21.70 30.40 5.63
N GLN A 189 -22.96 30.03 5.89
CA GLN A 189 -24.05 30.97 6.13
C GLN A 189 -24.17 31.42 7.61
N GLU A 190 -23.66 30.59 8.51
CA GLU A 190 -23.66 30.82 9.96
C GLU A 190 -22.53 31.74 10.44
N ARG A 191 -21.66 32.24 9.53
CA ARG A 191 -20.57 33.20 9.78
C ARG A 191 -20.90 34.59 9.21
#